data_856f6823013e759fa65b6d6a03812f8f
#
_entry.id   856f6823013e759fa65b6d6a03812f8f
#
_cell.length_a   1.000
_cell.length_b   1.000
_cell.length_c   1.000
_cell.angle_alpha   90.00
_cell.angle_beta   90.00
_cell.angle_gamma   90.00
#
_symmetry.space_group_name_H-M   'P 1'
#
loop_
_entity.id
_entity.type
_entity.pdbx_description
1 polymer ?
#
loop_
_entity_poly.entity_id
_entity_poly.type
_entity_poly.pdbx_seq_one_letter_code
_entity_poly.pdbx_strand_id
1 'polypeptide(L)'
;TNALNGLMAAGYRLREIMGDVMRKFPAQPGPSGGDGGGSNALNSFMSLMSGEKGDYFATHPLLTEALSGCEDSCDVIGLNYLTGRHVLEHELHPHKAVLGTETYPADIVRLWRIVEENPHMIGDFTWAGYDYLGEAGCGIFHYDGGANFSSIYPERTAYIGDLDLLGNRRPISYLREIVYGLRKAPYLAVLRMEHNGQTSSKTPWMFKDNLSSWTWPGFEGQTASVDVYSASEEVELFLNGASLGRHAMVDFTATYSVPYTPGELKAVGYTGGVCDGEFTLRTAQDAQMTLTADRKTCLLYTSDAADD
;
A
#
# COMPACT_ATOMS: atom_id res chain seq x y z
N THR A 1 -11.91 -16.76 -8.52
CA THR A 1 -12.21 -17.29 -7.18
C THR A 1 -11.52 -16.43 -6.15
N ASN A 2 -12.23 -15.90 -5.19
CA ASN A 2 -11.61 -15.15 -4.11
C ASN A 2 -11.21 -16.07 -2.94
N ALA A 3 -10.31 -15.60 -2.08
CA ALA A 3 -9.88 -16.35 -0.88
C ALA A 3 -11.07 -16.80 -0.03
N LEU A 4 -12.13 -15.98 0.04
CA LEU A 4 -13.35 -16.30 0.78
C LEU A 4 -14.11 -17.47 0.14
N ASN A 5 -14.21 -17.51 -1.20
CA ASN A 5 -14.83 -18.64 -1.90
C ASN A 5 -14.01 -19.91 -1.73
N GLY A 6 -12.70 -19.81 -1.78
CA GLY A 6 -11.80 -20.92 -1.46
C GLY A 6 -11.99 -21.43 -0.04
N LEU A 7 -12.13 -20.52 0.93
CA LEU A 7 -12.44 -20.84 2.31
C LEU A 7 -13.80 -21.54 2.47
N MET A 8 -14.84 -21.04 1.78
CA MET A 8 -16.17 -21.64 1.79
C MET A 8 -16.15 -23.03 1.12
N ALA A 9 -15.43 -23.19 0.01
CA ALA A 9 -15.25 -24.46 -0.67
C ALA A 9 -14.45 -25.47 0.19
N ALA A 10 -13.39 -25.00 0.87
CA ALA A 10 -12.61 -25.83 1.78
C ALA A 10 -13.42 -26.32 2.98
N GLY A 11 -14.46 -25.60 3.40
CA GLY A 11 -15.39 -26.00 4.44
C GLY A 11 -14.72 -26.53 5.72
N TYR A 12 -14.97 -27.77 6.09
CA TYR A 12 -14.38 -28.42 7.27
C TYR A 12 -12.85 -28.58 7.18
N ARG A 13 -12.27 -28.61 5.98
CA ARG A 13 -10.82 -28.73 5.76
C ARG A 13 -10.07 -27.45 6.13
N LEU A 14 -10.75 -26.30 6.19
CA LEU A 14 -10.15 -25.05 6.63
C LEU A 14 -9.48 -25.20 8.02
N ARG A 15 -10.12 -25.93 8.96
CA ARG A 15 -9.55 -26.18 10.28
C ARG A 15 -8.23 -26.96 10.20
N GLU A 16 -8.13 -27.89 9.26
CA GLU A 16 -6.93 -28.70 9.04
C GLU A 16 -5.82 -27.83 8.44
N ILE A 17 -6.12 -27.10 7.37
CA ILE A 17 -5.19 -26.15 6.74
C ILE A 17 -4.67 -25.13 7.76
N MET A 18 -5.56 -24.50 8.52
CA MET A 18 -5.18 -23.54 9.56
C MET A 18 -4.36 -24.18 10.68
N GLY A 19 -4.65 -25.42 11.02
CA GLY A 19 -3.83 -26.20 11.96
C GLY A 19 -2.39 -26.40 11.47
N ASP A 20 -2.22 -26.65 10.19
CA ASP A 20 -0.91 -26.79 9.56
C ASP A 20 -0.16 -25.47 9.47
N VAL A 21 -0.86 -24.38 9.09
CA VAL A 21 -0.31 -23.02 9.10
C VAL A 21 0.20 -22.66 10.50
N MET A 22 -0.61 -22.89 11.53
CA MET A 22 -0.23 -22.56 12.91
C MET A 22 0.91 -23.43 13.45
N ARG A 23 1.01 -24.69 13.02
CA ARG A 23 2.15 -25.56 13.38
C ARG A 23 3.44 -25.09 12.74
N LYS A 24 3.38 -24.68 11.48
CA LYS A 24 4.56 -24.20 10.73
C LYS A 24 4.99 -22.80 11.17
N PHE A 25 4.03 -21.93 11.49
CA PHE A 25 4.25 -20.55 11.89
C PHE A 25 3.58 -20.28 13.24
N PRO A 26 4.13 -20.74 14.34
CA PRO A 26 3.55 -20.54 15.67
C PRO A 26 3.37 -19.04 15.95
N ALA A 27 2.23 -18.69 16.54
CA ALA A 27 1.93 -17.31 16.91
C ALA A 27 2.99 -16.80 17.90
N GLN A 28 3.59 -15.65 17.59
CA GLN A 28 4.35 -14.92 18.60
C GLN A 28 3.36 -14.35 19.63
N PRO A 29 3.69 -14.38 20.94
CA PRO A 29 2.85 -13.74 21.93
C PRO A 29 2.84 -12.23 21.66
N GLY A 30 1.77 -11.76 21.05
CA GLY A 30 1.46 -10.36 20.85
C GLY A 30 0.42 -9.90 21.87
N PRO A 31 0.26 -8.60 22.13
CA PRO A 31 -0.80 -8.13 22.99
C PRO A 31 -2.15 -8.61 22.45
N SER A 32 -2.87 -9.36 23.25
CA SER A 32 -4.22 -9.81 22.97
C SER A 32 -5.14 -8.57 22.98
N GLY A 33 -5.36 -8.00 21.81
CA GLY A 33 -6.27 -6.88 21.63
C GLY A 33 -7.69 -7.36 21.45
N GLY A 34 -8.54 -7.02 22.40
CA GLY A 34 -9.94 -6.70 22.27
C GLY A 34 -10.89 -7.76 21.74
N ASP A 35 -11.95 -7.93 22.48
CA ASP A 35 -13.19 -8.63 22.11
C ASP A 35 -13.74 -8.06 20.79
N GLY A 36 -13.42 -8.71 19.67
CA GLY A 36 -13.66 -8.18 18.34
C GLY A 36 -14.81 -8.88 17.65
N GLY A 37 -15.92 -8.18 17.40
CA GLY A 37 -16.94 -8.58 16.44
C GLY A 37 -16.36 -8.88 15.05
N GLY A 38 -17.17 -9.43 14.14
CA GLY A 38 -16.77 -10.02 12.85
C GLY A 38 -15.66 -9.34 12.04
N SER A 39 -15.53 -8.01 12.10
CA SER A 39 -14.50 -7.25 11.36
C SER A 39 -13.08 -7.47 11.90
N ASN A 40 -12.91 -7.61 13.22
CA ASN A 40 -11.59 -7.90 13.81
C ASN A 40 -11.15 -9.35 13.52
N ALA A 41 -12.11 -10.28 13.47
CA ALA A 41 -11.82 -11.65 13.06
C ALA A 41 -11.38 -11.70 11.59
N LEU A 42 -12.04 -10.95 10.70
CA LEU A 42 -11.64 -10.82 9.30
C LEU A 42 -10.23 -10.23 9.17
N ASN A 43 -9.93 -9.13 9.88
CA ASN A 43 -8.60 -8.51 9.84
C ASN A 43 -7.51 -9.48 10.34
N SER A 44 -7.77 -10.19 11.44
CA SER A 44 -6.85 -11.19 11.97
C SER A 44 -6.64 -12.32 10.96
N PHE A 45 -7.70 -12.79 10.34
CA PHE A 45 -7.62 -13.81 9.30
C PHE A 45 -6.82 -13.32 8.08
N MET A 46 -7.13 -12.14 7.55
CA MET A 46 -6.43 -11.57 6.39
C MET A 46 -4.96 -11.27 6.70
N SER A 47 -4.63 -10.93 7.95
CA SER A 47 -3.24 -10.78 8.39
C SER A 47 -2.48 -12.12 8.39
N LEU A 48 -3.16 -13.24 8.68
CA LEU A 48 -2.58 -14.58 8.51
C LEU A 48 -2.38 -14.97 7.04
N MET A 49 -3.17 -14.34 6.14
CA MET A 49 -3.14 -14.58 4.69
C MET A 49 -2.11 -13.72 3.96
N SER A 50 -1.27 -12.97 4.67
CA SER A 50 -0.21 -12.13 4.09
C SER A 50 1.19 -12.73 4.31
N GLY A 51 2.14 -12.39 3.41
CA GLY A 51 3.53 -12.84 3.47
C GLY A 51 3.67 -14.37 3.40
N GLU A 52 4.73 -14.93 3.98
CA GLU A 52 5.05 -16.36 3.92
C GLU A 52 3.94 -17.29 4.44
N LYS A 53 3.19 -16.83 5.44
CA LYS A 53 2.03 -17.58 5.97
C LYS A 53 0.92 -17.68 4.96
N GLY A 54 0.64 -16.56 4.30
CA GLY A 54 -0.35 -16.50 3.23
C GLY A 54 0.06 -17.33 2.03
N ASP A 55 1.33 -17.34 1.67
CA ASP A 55 1.84 -18.17 0.58
C ASP A 55 1.71 -19.67 0.91
N TYR A 56 2.05 -20.06 2.12
CA TYR A 56 1.89 -21.44 2.55
C TYR A 56 0.42 -21.89 2.55
N PHE A 57 -0.47 -21.03 3.03
CA PHE A 57 -1.91 -21.26 2.95
C PHE A 57 -2.37 -21.38 1.50
N ALA A 58 -2.00 -20.43 0.66
CA ALA A 58 -2.40 -20.33 -0.74
C ALA A 58 -1.97 -21.57 -1.57
N THR A 59 -0.84 -22.17 -1.24
CA THR A 59 -0.28 -23.35 -1.93
C THR A 59 -0.59 -24.68 -1.24
N HIS A 60 -1.43 -24.66 -0.21
CA HIS A 60 -1.74 -25.87 0.56
C HIS A 60 -2.50 -26.90 -0.30
N PRO A 61 -2.11 -28.19 -0.30
CA PRO A 61 -2.73 -29.22 -1.15
C PRO A 61 -4.25 -29.37 -0.97
N LEU A 62 -4.74 -29.26 0.25
CA LEU A 62 -6.19 -29.33 0.53
C LEU A 62 -6.95 -28.11 -0.03
N LEU A 63 -6.31 -26.94 -0.10
CA LEU A 63 -6.90 -25.76 -0.75
C LEU A 63 -6.93 -25.98 -2.26
N THR A 64 -5.85 -26.50 -2.85
CA THR A 64 -5.81 -26.84 -4.28
C THR A 64 -6.92 -27.82 -4.65
N GLU A 65 -7.12 -28.89 -3.87
CA GLU A 65 -8.22 -29.83 -4.10
C GLU A 65 -9.59 -29.14 -4.01
N ALA A 66 -9.78 -28.24 -3.06
CA ALA A 66 -11.05 -27.52 -2.88
C ALA A 66 -11.36 -26.51 -4.01
N LEU A 67 -10.32 -25.93 -4.62
CA LEU A 67 -10.48 -24.92 -5.68
C LEU A 67 -10.56 -25.54 -7.08
N SER A 68 -10.04 -26.77 -7.30
CA SER A 68 -9.88 -27.37 -8.61
C SER A 68 -11.13 -27.33 -9.47
N GLY A 69 -12.29 -27.71 -8.95
CA GLY A 69 -13.54 -27.74 -9.71
C GLY A 69 -14.00 -26.36 -10.19
N CYS A 70 -13.70 -25.30 -9.46
CA CYS A 70 -13.96 -23.93 -9.87
C CYS A 70 -12.93 -23.43 -10.90
N GLU A 71 -11.66 -23.71 -10.64
CA GLU A 71 -10.55 -23.31 -11.50
C GLU A 71 -10.65 -24.03 -12.85
N ASP A 72 -11.04 -25.31 -12.87
CA ASP A 72 -11.25 -26.08 -14.09
C ASP A 72 -12.33 -25.47 -15.00
N SER A 73 -13.32 -24.83 -14.44
CA SER A 73 -14.45 -24.24 -15.17
C SER A 73 -14.16 -22.86 -15.77
N CYS A 74 -13.03 -22.23 -15.42
CA CYS A 74 -12.66 -20.87 -15.85
C CYS A 74 -11.61 -20.90 -16.96
N ASP A 75 -11.71 -20.00 -17.95
CA ASP A 75 -10.65 -19.76 -18.95
C ASP A 75 -9.51 -18.90 -18.37
N VAL A 76 -9.85 -17.98 -17.47
CA VAL A 76 -8.91 -17.14 -16.72
C VAL A 76 -9.13 -17.36 -15.23
N ILE A 77 -8.07 -17.67 -14.50
CA ILE A 77 -8.12 -17.88 -13.06
C ILE A 77 -7.86 -16.53 -12.36
N GLY A 78 -8.89 -15.99 -11.70
CA GLY A 78 -8.81 -14.77 -10.90
C GLY A 78 -8.59 -15.11 -9.42
N LEU A 79 -7.54 -14.55 -8.82
CA LEU A 79 -7.14 -14.83 -7.44
C LEU A 79 -7.20 -13.57 -6.58
N ASN A 80 -7.98 -13.61 -5.49
CA ASN A 80 -7.98 -12.58 -4.46
C ASN A 80 -7.08 -13.00 -3.30
N TYR A 81 -6.01 -12.23 -3.02
CA TYR A 81 -5.10 -12.40 -1.87
C TYR A 81 -4.42 -13.78 -1.75
N LEU A 82 -4.31 -14.50 -2.84
CA LEU A 82 -3.65 -15.81 -2.91
C LEU A 82 -2.35 -15.71 -3.72
N THR A 83 -1.50 -14.73 -3.42
CA THR A 83 -0.29 -14.42 -4.18
C THR A 83 0.62 -15.63 -4.37
N GLY A 84 0.77 -16.49 -3.36
CA GLY A 84 1.55 -17.72 -3.47
C GLY A 84 1.08 -18.69 -4.55
N ARG A 85 -0.20 -18.60 -5.00
CA ARG A 85 -0.73 -19.44 -6.09
C ARG A 85 -0.43 -18.90 -7.48
N HIS A 86 -0.10 -17.63 -7.63
CA HIS A 86 0.08 -17.02 -8.95
C HIS A 86 1.01 -17.84 -9.86
N VAL A 87 2.14 -18.30 -9.33
CA VAL A 87 3.09 -19.14 -10.07
C VAL A 87 2.63 -20.60 -10.10
N LEU A 88 2.10 -21.12 -8.99
CA LEU A 88 1.64 -22.50 -8.87
C LEU A 88 0.54 -22.83 -9.89
N GLU A 89 -0.34 -21.89 -10.20
CA GLU A 89 -1.43 -22.11 -11.17
C GLU A 89 -0.93 -22.47 -12.56
N HIS A 90 0.26 -22.01 -12.95
CA HIS A 90 0.83 -22.42 -14.23
C HIS A 90 1.22 -23.91 -14.27
N GLU A 91 1.62 -24.46 -13.14
CA GLU A 91 1.92 -25.90 -13.04
C GLU A 91 0.64 -26.73 -13.04
N LEU A 92 -0.40 -26.24 -12.38
CA LEU A 92 -1.69 -26.94 -12.28
C LEU A 92 -2.54 -26.78 -13.54
N HIS A 93 -2.50 -25.62 -14.18
CA HIS A 93 -3.33 -25.24 -15.32
C HIS A 93 -2.50 -24.55 -16.41
N PRO A 94 -1.57 -25.28 -17.09
CA PRO A 94 -0.55 -24.69 -17.99
C PRO A 94 -1.12 -23.96 -19.21
N HIS A 95 -2.41 -24.13 -19.51
CA HIS A 95 -3.08 -23.51 -20.66
C HIS A 95 -3.98 -22.32 -20.26
N LYS A 96 -4.02 -21.95 -18.98
CA LYS A 96 -4.88 -20.86 -18.48
C LYS A 96 -4.07 -19.63 -18.16
N ALA A 97 -4.67 -18.46 -18.39
CA ALA A 97 -4.15 -17.21 -17.88
C ALA A 97 -4.54 -17.04 -16.42
N VAL A 98 -3.69 -16.34 -15.66
CA VAL A 98 -3.88 -16.04 -14.24
C VAL A 98 -3.89 -14.53 -14.02
N LEU A 99 -4.75 -14.05 -13.14
CA LEU A 99 -4.93 -12.64 -12.81
C LEU A 99 -5.03 -12.46 -11.30
N GLY A 100 -4.25 -11.54 -10.73
CA GLY A 100 -4.47 -11.04 -9.38
C GLY A 100 -5.69 -10.11 -9.38
N THR A 101 -6.86 -10.61 -8.98
CA THR A 101 -8.11 -9.85 -9.04
C THR A 101 -8.33 -8.96 -7.84
N GLU A 102 -7.70 -9.26 -6.70
CA GLU A 102 -7.54 -8.38 -5.55
C GLU A 102 -6.22 -8.70 -4.84
N THR A 103 -5.39 -7.69 -4.63
CA THR A 103 -4.08 -7.86 -4.00
C THR A 103 -3.79 -6.75 -3.00
N TYR A 104 -2.84 -7.01 -2.08
CA TYR A 104 -2.46 -6.03 -1.08
C TYR A 104 -1.62 -4.90 -1.68
N PRO A 105 -1.90 -3.62 -1.36
CA PRO A 105 -1.14 -2.50 -1.91
C PRO A 105 0.36 -2.56 -1.61
N ALA A 106 0.74 -3.06 -0.43
CA ALA A 106 2.14 -3.16 -0.02
C ALA A 106 2.95 -4.20 -0.81
N ASP A 107 2.29 -5.16 -1.45
CA ASP A 107 2.94 -6.25 -2.18
C ASP A 107 3.27 -5.90 -3.63
N ILE A 108 3.04 -4.67 -4.06
CA ILE A 108 3.13 -4.25 -5.47
C ILE A 108 4.44 -4.63 -6.15
N VAL A 109 5.58 -4.49 -5.46
CA VAL A 109 6.90 -4.81 -6.03
C VAL A 109 7.01 -6.30 -6.35
N ARG A 110 6.59 -7.14 -5.41
CA ARG A 110 6.58 -8.60 -5.58
C ARG A 110 5.61 -9.04 -6.67
N LEU A 111 4.39 -8.51 -6.64
CA LEU A 111 3.32 -8.84 -7.57
C LEU A 111 3.69 -8.47 -9.01
N TRP A 112 4.25 -7.28 -9.21
CA TRP A 112 4.65 -6.85 -10.55
C TRP A 112 5.82 -7.66 -11.08
N ARG A 113 6.79 -8.02 -10.23
CA ARG A 113 7.86 -8.95 -10.61
C ARG A 113 7.32 -10.32 -11.05
N ILE A 114 6.32 -10.85 -10.34
CA ILE A 114 5.65 -12.09 -10.74
C ILE A 114 5.00 -11.94 -12.13
N VAL A 115 4.35 -10.81 -12.40
CA VAL A 115 3.74 -10.54 -13.71
C VAL A 115 4.78 -10.47 -14.81
N GLU A 116 5.91 -9.78 -14.59
CA GLU A 116 6.97 -9.63 -15.60
C GLU A 116 7.72 -10.94 -15.89
N GLU A 117 7.91 -11.77 -14.88
CA GLU A 117 8.67 -13.02 -14.99
C GLU A 117 7.83 -14.21 -15.48
N ASN A 118 6.50 -14.11 -15.43
CA ASN A 118 5.61 -15.24 -15.71
C ASN A 118 4.58 -14.92 -16.81
N PRO A 119 4.78 -15.39 -18.06
CA PRO A 119 3.92 -15.05 -19.20
C PRO A 119 2.44 -15.44 -19.08
N HIS A 120 2.10 -16.35 -18.18
CA HIS A 120 0.70 -16.72 -17.88
C HIS A 120 -0.02 -15.68 -17.03
N MET A 121 0.73 -14.84 -16.32
CA MET A 121 0.18 -13.74 -15.52
C MET A 121 -0.18 -12.56 -16.43
N ILE A 122 -1.45 -12.19 -16.49
CA ILE A 122 -1.94 -11.11 -17.35
C ILE A 122 -2.12 -9.77 -16.63
N GLY A 123 -1.93 -9.73 -15.34
CA GLY A 123 -1.98 -8.49 -14.57
C GLY A 123 -2.28 -8.68 -13.10
N ASP A 124 -2.46 -7.52 -12.44
CA ASP A 124 -2.70 -7.40 -11.02
C ASP A 124 -3.62 -6.22 -10.72
N PHE A 125 -4.60 -6.41 -9.85
CA PHE A 125 -5.50 -5.36 -9.38
C PHE A 125 -5.38 -5.21 -7.87
N THR A 126 -4.91 -4.06 -7.44
CA THR A 126 -4.82 -3.77 -6.01
C THR A 126 -6.19 -3.43 -5.41
N TRP A 127 -6.43 -3.82 -4.17
CA TRP A 127 -7.53 -3.33 -3.37
C TRP A 127 -7.01 -2.32 -2.33
N ALA A 128 -7.22 -0.97 -2.54
CA ALA A 128 -8.02 -0.45 -3.61
C ALA A 128 -7.34 0.73 -4.30
N GLY A 129 -7.81 1.10 -5.49
CA GLY A 129 -7.32 2.27 -6.22
C GLY A 129 -7.78 3.59 -5.61
N TYR A 130 -9.00 3.63 -5.03
CA TYR A 130 -9.59 4.79 -4.35
C TYR A 130 -10.08 4.42 -2.96
N ASP A 131 -10.04 5.40 -2.04
CA ASP A 131 -10.83 5.32 -0.83
C ASP A 131 -12.32 5.26 -1.18
N TYR A 132 -13.10 4.63 -0.34
CA TYR A 132 -14.53 4.49 -0.58
C TYR A 132 -15.33 4.57 0.73
N LEU A 133 -16.62 4.90 0.61
CA LEU A 133 -17.57 4.85 1.71
C LEU A 133 -17.94 3.38 1.99
N GLY A 134 -17.88 2.99 3.23
CA GLY A 134 -18.06 1.60 3.67
C GLY A 134 -16.78 1.07 4.27
N GLU A 135 -16.82 -0.08 4.93
CA GLU A 135 -15.70 -0.66 5.67
C GLU A 135 -14.95 0.39 6.52
N ALA A 136 -15.75 1.23 7.18
CA ALA A 136 -15.28 2.41 7.89
C ALA A 136 -14.20 2.04 8.92
N GLY A 137 -13.10 2.80 8.92
CA GLY A 137 -11.94 2.55 9.76
C GLY A 137 -10.92 1.57 9.18
N CYS A 138 -11.21 0.91 8.04
CA CYS A 138 -10.22 0.08 7.38
C CYS A 138 -9.06 0.95 6.87
N GLY A 139 -7.85 0.69 7.36
CA GLY A 139 -6.65 1.39 6.93
C GLY A 139 -6.41 2.74 7.59
N ILE A 140 -7.23 3.18 8.51
CA ILE A 140 -6.95 4.35 9.35
C ILE A 140 -5.84 3.99 10.35
N PHE A 141 -4.84 4.86 10.45
CA PHE A 141 -3.72 4.69 11.38
C PHE A 141 -4.13 5.15 12.78
N HIS A 142 -4.40 4.20 13.67
CA HIS A 142 -4.68 4.47 15.08
C HIS A 142 -3.40 4.31 15.90
N TYR A 143 -2.96 5.37 16.57
CA TYR A 143 -1.77 5.40 17.44
C TYR A 143 -2.11 5.36 18.92
N ASP A 144 -3.39 5.41 19.25
CA ASP A 144 -3.96 5.39 20.60
C ASP A 144 -4.38 3.97 21.07
N GLY A 145 -4.06 2.96 20.28
CA GLY A 145 -4.50 1.58 20.52
C GLY A 145 -5.87 1.26 19.96
N GLY A 146 -6.49 2.18 19.19
CA GLY A 146 -7.72 1.93 18.45
C GLY A 146 -7.55 0.78 17.45
N ALA A 147 -8.63 0.09 17.15
CA ALA A 147 -8.65 -1.04 16.21
C ALA A 147 -9.08 -0.60 14.81
N ASN A 148 -8.46 -1.17 13.79
CA ASN A 148 -8.96 -1.04 12.41
C ASN A 148 -10.35 -1.68 12.30
N PHE A 149 -11.17 -1.21 11.35
CA PHE A 149 -12.57 -1.62 11.18
C PHE A 149 -13.44 -1.33 12.41
N SER A 150 -13.10 -0.33 13.21
CA SER A 150 -13.86 0.00 14.41
C SER A 150 -15.26 0.54 14.06
N SER A 151 -15.40 1.15 12.88
CA SER A 151 -16.62 1.82 12.42
C SER A 151 -17.15 2.88 13.41
N ILE A 152 -16.28 3.39 14.28
CA ILE A 152 -16.63 4.39 15.28
C ILE A 152 -16.70 5.76 14.62
N TYR A 153 -17.75 6.52 14.90
CA TYR A 153 -17.83 7.93 14.47
C TYR A 153 -16.61 8.72 14.97
N PRO A 154 -15.92 9.53 14.13
CA PRO A 154 -16.36 10.03 12.80
C PRO A 154 -15.89 9.20 11.58
N GLU A 155 -15.37 8.00 11.76
CA GLU A 155 -14.89 7.19 10.64
C GLU A 155 -16.04 6.83 9.69
N ARG A 156 -15.81 7.01 8.39
CA ARG A 156 -16.81 6.81 7.34
C ARG A 156 -16.26 6.03 6.14
N THR A 157 -14.93 5.98 6.01
CA THR A 157 -14.28 5.48 4.80
C THR A 157 -13.34 4.33 5.11
N ALA A 158 -13.09 3.51 4.09
CA ALA A 158 -11.87 2.75 3.99
C ALA A 158 -10.75 3.69 3.50
N TYR A 159 -9.61 3.71 4.21
CA TYR A 159 -8.48 4.61 3.98
C TYR A 159 -7.28 3.83 3.42
N ILE A 160 -7.51 3.07 2.35
CA ILE A 160 -6.54 2.13 1.76
C ILE A 160 -6.28 2.39 0.27
N GLY A 161 -6.94 3.38 -0.32
CA GLY A 161 -6.78 3.71 -1.73
C GLY A 161 -5.43 4.34 -2.06
N ASP A 162 -4.96 4.14 -3.27
CA ASP A 162 -3.87 4.92 -3.86
C ASP A 162 -4.24 6.41 -3.97
N LEU A 163 -5.54 6.70 -4.11
CA LEU A 163 -6.13 8.02 -4.10
C LEU A 163 -7.14 8.15 -2.96
N ASP A 164 -7.21 9.32 -2.35
CA ASP A 164 -8.25 9.63 -1.38
C ASP A 164 -9.59 10.02 -2.06
N LEU A 165 -10.65 10.24 -1.26
CA LEU A 165 -11.96 10.63 -1.78
C LEU A 165 -11.97 11.96 -2.56
N LEU A 166 -10.97 12.80 -2.36
CA LEU A 166 -10.83 14.09 -3.04
C LEU A 166 -9.95 13.98 -4.29
N GLY A 167 -9.46 12.77 -4.60
CA GLY A 167 -8.58 12.53 -5.73
C GLY A 167 -7.11 12.84 -5.48
N ASN A 168 -6.70 13.15 -4.24
CA ASN A 168 -5.29 13.34 -3.93
C ASN A 168 -4.56 12.00 -3.92
N ARG A 169 -3.40 11.98 -4.55
CA ARG A 169 -2.56 10.79 -4.64
C ARG A 169 -1.75 10.59 -3.35
N ARG A 170 -1.74 9.37 -2.85
CA ARG A 170 -0.85 8.96 -1.76
C ARG A 170 0.51 8.50 -2.28
N PRO A 171 1.56 8.52 -1.45
CA PRO A 171 2.90 8.07 -1.84
C PRO A 171 2.96 6.67 -2.46
N ILE A 172 2.12 5.74 -2.02
CA ILE A 172 2.02 4.39 -2.60
C ILE A 172 1.68 4.42 -4.10
N SER A 173 0.86 5.36 -4.56
CA SER A 173 0.51 5.49 -5.99
C SER A 173 1.72 5.87 -6.85
N TYR A 174 2.67 6.62 -6.29
CA TYR A 174 3.92 6.98 -6.98
C TYR A 174 4.92 5.83 -6.96
N LEU A 175 4.97 5.05 -5.88
CA LEU A 175 5.73 3.79 -5.87
C LEU A 175 5.21 2.85 -6.95
N ARG A 176 3.90 2.73 -7.12
CA ARG A 176 3.26 1.93 -8.18
C ARG A 176 3.66 2.40 -9.57
N GLU A 177 3.64 3.71 -9.85
CA GLU A 177 4.12 4.25 -11.13
C GLU A 177 5.58 3.91 -11.41
N ILE A 178 6.43 3.95 -10.37
CA ILE A 178 7.86 3.63 -10.48
C ILE A 178 8.03 2.15 -10.77
N VAL A 179 7.34 1.30 -10.03
CA VAL A 179 7.38 -0.17 -10.21
C VAL A 179 6.91 -0.57 -11.61
N TYR A 180 5.88 0.08 -12.14
CA TYR A 180 5.37 -0.16 -13.50
C TYR A 180 6.23 0.48 -14.59
N GLY A 181 7.32 1.16 -14.26
CA GLY A 181 8.17 1.83 -15.24
C GLY A 181 7.56 3.10 -15.86
N LEU A 182 6.45 3.60 -15.31
CA LEU A 182 5.74 4.79 -15.81
C LEU A 182 6.38 6.09 -15.33
N ARG A 183 7.18 6.03 -14.27
CA ARG A 183 7.87 7.18 -13.70
C ARG A 183 9.35 6.88 -13.54
N LYS A 184 10.20 7.77 -14.10
CA LYS A 184 11.66 7.71 -13.97
C LYS A 184 12.19 8.52 -12.79
N ALA A 185 11.64 9.73 -12.61
CA ALA A 185 12.09 10.60 -11.52
C ALA A 185 11.79 9.97 -10.15
N PRO A 186 12.71 10.05 -9.18
CA PRO A 186 12.48 9.60 -7.83
C PRO A 186 11.27 10.32 -7.18
N TYR A 187 10.80 9.80 -6.06
CA TYR A 187 9.73 10.39 -5.27
C TYR A 187 10.08 10.35 -3.80
N LEU A 188 9.82 11.43 -3.07
CA LEU A 188 10.10 11.58 -1.65
C LEU A 188 8.83 11.42 -0.82
N ALA A 189 8.88 10.59 0.20
CA ALA A 189 7.81 10.43 1.18
C ALA A 189 8.40 10.44 2.60
N VAL A 190 7.81 11.22 3.49
CA VAL A 190 8.26 11.39 4.87
C VAL A 190 7.22 10.81 5.80
N LEU A 191 7.61 9.92 6.72
CA LEU A 191 6.72 9.43 7.76
C LEU A 191 6.23 10.62 8.61
N ARG A 192 4.97 10.58 9.00
CA ARG A 192 4.39 11.66 9.82
C ARG A 192 5.18 11.84 11.10
N MET A 193 5.79 13.01 11.26
CA MET A 193 6.65 13.31 12.40
C MET A 193 5.87 13.41 13.72
N GLU A 194 4.57 13.72 13.64
CA GLU A 194 3.67 13.75 14.80
C GLU A 194 3.56 12.41 15.52
N HIS A 195 3.90 11.33 14.81
CA HIS A 195 3.80 9.96 15.30
C HIS A 195 5.16 9.26 15.42
N ASN A 196 6.26 10.03 15.46
CA ASN A 196 7.59 9.48 15.64
C ASN A 196 7.68 8.61 16.90
N GLY A 197 8.19 7.38 16.72
CA GLY A 197 8.35 6.41 17.82
C GLY A 197 7.05 5.73 18.27
N GLN A 198 5.91 6.08 17.69
CA GLN A 198 4.63 5.43 17.99
C GLN A 198 4.40 4.24 17.06
N THR A 199 3.64 3.27 17.52
CA THR A 199 3.20 2.12 16.74
C THR A 199 1.71 2.25 16.45
N SER A 200 1.35 2.22 15.19
CA SER A 200 -0.06 2.20 14.77
C SER A 200 -0.62 0.79 14.76
N SER A 201 -1.95 0.70 14.85
CA SER A 201 -2.67 -0.50 14.43
C SER A 201 -2.40 -0.78 12.94
N LYS A 202 -2.42 -2.04 12.53
CA LYS A 202 -2.09 -2.44 11.16
C LYS A 202 -3.14 -3.38 10.58
N THR A 203 -3.36 -3.24 9.28
CA THR A 203 -4.06 -4.22 8.44
C THR A 203 -3.18 -4.56 7.24
N PRO A 204 -3.38 -5.68 6.55
CA PRO A 204 -2.62 -6.02 5.34
C PRO A 204 -2.80 -5.03 4.18
N TRP A 205 -3.89 -4.27 4.18
CA TRP A 205 -4.17 -3.25 3.15
C TRP A 205 -3.46 -1.92 3.39
N MET A 206 -2.89 -1.71 4.59
CA MET A 206 -2.17 -0.48 4.91
C MET A 206 -0.77 -0.53 4.32
N PHE A 207 -0.30 0.62 3.83
CA PHE A 207 1.08 0.81 3.45
C PHE A 207 1.84 1.53 4.57
N LYS A 208 2.19 2.79 4.38
CA LYS A 208 2.91 3.63 5.36
C LYS A 208 2.14 4.93 5.57
N ASP A 209 2.11 5.42 6.80
CA ASP A 209 1.57 6.75 7.10
C ASP A 209 2.62 7.81 6.78
N ASN A 210 2.83 8.04 5.50
CA ASN A 210 3.80 9.00 5.00
C ASN A 210 3.15 10.00 4.04
N LEU A 211 3.78 11.16 3.93
CA LEU A 211 3.35 12.26 3.08
C LEU A 211 4.51 12.78 2.24
N SER A 212 4.23 13.28 1.06
CA SER A 212 5.20 14.03 0.26
C SER A 212 5.26 15.48 0.76
N SER A 213 5.83 15.68 1.95
CA SER A 213 5.93 16.98 2.61
C SER A 213 7.28 17.13 3.32
N TRP A 214 7.86 18.31 3.25
CA TRP A 214 9.01 18.73 4.07
C TRP A 214 8.64 19.99 4.88
N THR A 215 7.42 19.97 5.47
CA THR A 215 6.89 21.05 6.31
C THR A 215 6.34 20.48 7.60
N TRP A 216 7.15 20.53 8.64
CA TRP A 216 6.86 19.93 9.95
C TRP A 216 7.17 20.94 11.08
N PRO A 217 6.36 22.01 11.23
CA PRO A 217 6.63 23.06 12.21
C PRO A 217 6.59 22.49 13.64
N GLY A 218 7.60 22.84 14.44
CA GLY A 218 7.74 22.37 15.82
C GLY A 218 8.50 21.04 15.96
N PHE A 219 8.97 20.45 14.84
CA PHE A 219 9.77 19.23 14.86
C PHE A 219 11.24 19.46 14.48
N GLU A 220 11.69 20.73 14.47
CA GLU A 220 13.06 21.10 14.11
C GLU A 220 14.08 20.35 14.98
N GLY A 221 15.08 19.76 14.34
CA GLY A 221 16.12 18.95 14.98
C GLY A 221 15.72 17.51 15.32
N GLN A 222 14.45 17.15 15.25
CA GLN A 222 14.03 15.75 15.42
C GLN A 222 14.33 14.94 14.16
N THR A 223 14.53 13.64 14.32
CA THR A 223 14.81 12.75 13.20
C THR A 223 13.55 12.43 12.40
N ALA A 224 13.54 12.79 11.13
CA ALA A 224 12.56 12.38 10.16
C ALA A 224 13.00 11.07 9.48
N SER A 225 12.05 10.15 9.26
CA SER A 225 12.26 8.99 8.38
C SER A 225 11.77 9.33 6.99
N VAL A 226 12.69 9.33 6.04
CA VAL A 226 12.45 9.71 4.64
C VAL A 226 12.63 8.49 3.75
N ASP A 227 11.57 8.08 3.07
CA ASP A 227 11.63 7.10 2.00
C ASP A 227 11.84 7.81 0.66
N VAL A 228 12.78 7.30 -0.13
CA VAL A 228 12.95 7.66 -1.54
C VAL A 228 12.50 6.46 -2.36
N TYR A 229 11.52 6.66 -3.22
CA TYR A 229 11.10 5.65 -4.20
C TYR A 229 11.74 5.94 -5.54
N SER A 230 12.39 4.97 -6.16
CA SER A 230 13.05 5.12 -7.46
C SER A 230 13.30 3.78 -8.14
N ALA A 231 13.30 3.78 -9.48
CA ALA A 231 13.76 2.68 -10.31
C ALA A 231 15.28 2.74 -10.59
N SER A 232 15.99 3.78 -10.12
CA SER A 232 17.44 3.93 -10.24
C SER A 232 18.17 2.84 -9.45
N GLU A 233 19.44 2.61 -9.73
CA GLU A 233 20.28 1.69 -8.94
C GLU A 233 20.61 2.26 -7.56
N GLU A 234 20.83 3.57 -7.50
CA GLU A 234 21.18 4.31 -6.28
C GLU A 234 20.44 5.65 -6.25
N VAL A 235 20.22 6.16 -5.04
CA VAL A 235 19.74 7.54 -4.84
C VAL A 235 20.64 8.28 -3.88
N GLU A 236 20.83 9.58 -4.12
CA GLU A 236 21.52 10.50 -3.22
C GLU A 236 20.53 11.53 -2.70
N LEU A 237 20.49 11.71 -1.38
CA LEU A 237 19.61 12.66 -0.73
C LEU A 237 20.41 13.90 -0.33
N PHE A 238 19.84 15.07 -0.56
CA PHE A 238 20.41 16.36 -0.19
C PHE A 238 19.47 17.15 0.71
N LEU A 239 20.00 17.75 1.75
CA LEU A 239 19.29 18.68 2.61
C LEU A 239 19.97 20.05 2.51
N ASN A 240 19.24 21.06 2.03
CA ASN A 240 19.75 22.43 1.84
C ASN A 240 21.08 22.46 1.05
N GLY A 241 21.19 21.62 0.03
CA GLY A 241 22.36 21.49 -0.83
C GLY A 241 23.50 20.61 -0.28
N ALA A 242 23.43 20.19 0.99
CA ALA A 242 24.42 19.27 1.57
C ALA A 242 24.01 17.82 1.31
N SER A 243 24.93 17.00 0.77
CA SER A 243 24.69 15.57 0.58
C SER A 243 24.57 14.83 1.91
N LEU A 244 23.56 14.00 2.02
CA LEU A 244 23.35 13.06 3.13
C LEU A 244 23.85 11.64 2.79
N GLY A 245 24.49 11.49 1.64
CA GLY A 245 25.06 10.25 1.16
C GLY A 245 24.18 9.57 0.11
N ARG A 246 24.76 8.52 -0.46
CA ARG A 246 24.17 7.72 -1.53
C ARG A 246 23.80 6.35 -0.99
N HIS A 247 22.59 5.90 -1.26
CA HIS A 247 22.06 4.60 -0.86
C HIS A 247 21.67 3.79 -2.09
N ALA A 248 22.03 2.51 -2.08
CA ALA A 248 21.51 1.55 -3.06
C ALA A 248 20.00 1.35 -2.86
N MET A 249 19.30 1.14 -3.94
CA MET A 249 17.87 0.85 -3.91
C MET A 249 17.63 -0.63 -3.59
N VAL A 250 16.68 -0.88 -2.70
CA VAL A 250 16.17 -2.23 -2.40
C VAL A 250 14.67 -2.21 -2.61
N ASP A 251 14.18 -3.03 -3.51
CA ASP A 251 12.75 -3.09 -3.86
C ASP A 251 12.16 -1.70 -4.11
N PHE A 252 12.84 -0.93 -4.96
CA PHE A 252 12.46 0.44 -5.35
C PHE A 252 12.41 1.45 -4.19
N THR A 253 13.01 1.15 -3.03
CA THR A 253 12.97 2.01 -1.85
C THR A 253 14.35 2.15 -1.22
N ALA A 254 14.72 3.38 -0.85
CA ALA A 254 15.82 3.65 0.07
C ALA A 254 15.30 4.53 1.21
N THR A 255 15.67 4.22 2.47
CA THR A 255 15.23 4.96 3.65
C THR A 255 16.39 5.70 4.28
N TYR A 256 16.18 6.97 4.61
CA TYR A 256 17.12 7.86 5.28
C TYR A 256 16.57 8.31 6.64
N SER A 257 17.46 8.46 7.60
CA SER A 257 17.20 9.13 8.88
C SER A 257 17.78 10.53 8.82
N VAL A 258 16.94 11.56 8.78
CA VAL A 258 17.34 12.94 8.49
C VAL A 258 16.94 13.85 9.64
N PRO A 259 17.86 14.60 10.27
CA PRO A 259 17.47 15.66 11.20
C PRO A 259 16.62 16.71 10.45
N TYR A 260 15.37 16.88 10.88
CA TYR A 260 14.49 17.85 10.21
C TYR A 260 15.01 19.26 10.38
N THR A 261 15.25 19.91 9.26
CA THR A 261 15.61 21.32 9.17
C THR A 261 14.79 21.93 8.02
N PRO A 262 14.07 23.03 8.24
CA PRO A 262 13.35 23.72 7.18
C PRO A 262 14.25 24.06 5.99
N GLY A 263 13.68 24.03 4.78
CA GLY A 263 14.40 24.34 3.55
C GLY A 263 14.07 23.36 2.42
N GLU A 264 15.10 22.89 1.73
CA GLU A 264 14.97 22.03 0.55
C GLU A 264 15.47 20.61 0.86
N LEU A 265 14.64 19.61 0.60
CA LEU A 265 15.01 18.20 0.58
C LEU A 265 14.93 17.70 -0.86
N LYS A 266 16.07 17.22 -1.43
CA LYS A 266 16.14 16.79 -2.82
C LYS A 266 16.71 15.39 -2.93
N ALA A 267 16.07 14.53 -3.70
CA ALA A 267 16.58 13.22 -4.09
C ALA A 267 17.02 13.25 -5.56
N VAL A 268 18.15 12.61 -5.83
CA VAL A 268 18.69 12.43 -7.19
C VAL A 268 18.94 10.94 -7.41
N GLY A 269 18.37 10.38 -8.47
CA GLY A 269 18.55 9.01 -8.90
C GLY A 269 19.75 8.84 -9.82
N TYR A 270 20.41 7.68 -9.73
CA TYR A 270 21.55 7.34 -10.58
C TYR A 270 21.46 5.89 -11.04
N THR A 271 21.72 5.68 -12.34
CA THR A 271 21.88 4.35 -12.96
C THR A 271 23.17 4.34 -13.77
N GLY A 272 24.05 3.37 -13.53
CA GLY A 272 25.38 3.33 -14.11
C GLY A 272 26.22 4.58 -13.79
N GLY A 273 25.99 5.24 -12.66
CA GLY A 273 26.63 6.48 -12.25
C GLY A 273 26.14 7.76 -12.92
N VAL A 274 25.14 7.65 -13.83
CA VAL A 274 24.54 8.79 -14.54
C VAL A 274 23.23 9.17 -13.86
N CYS A 275 23.01 10.48 -13.65
CA CYS A 275 21.74 11.00 -13.12
C CYS A 275 20.61 10.69 -14.11
N ASP A 276 19.55 10.06 -13.61
CA ASP A 276 18.35 9.68 -14.38
C ASP A 276 17.08 10.39 -13.93
N GLY A 277 17.16 11.21 -12.89
CA GLY A 277 16.07 12.06 -12.45
C GLY A 277 16.27 12.66 -11.06
N GLU A 278 15.46 13.65 -10.76
CA GLU A 278 15.45 14.30 -9.43
C GLU A 278 14.03 14.65 -8.98
N PHE A 279 13.86 14.79 -7.67
CA PHE A 279 12.61 15.26 -7.06
C PHE A 279 12.92 16.08 -5.81
N THR A 280 12.19 17.17 -5.62
CA THR A 280 12.46 18.14 -4.57
C THR A 280 11.21 18.49 -3.78
N LEU A 281 11.31 18.45 -2.46
CA LEU A 281 10.34 19.02 -1.52
C LEU A 281 10.92 20.29 -0.91
N ARG A 282 10.06 21.28 -0.65
CA ARG A 282 10.43 22.51 0.04
C ARG A 282 9.50 22.76 1.20
N THR A 283 10.06 23.25 2.29
CA THR A 283 9.26 23.74 3.42
C THR A 283 8.36 24.88 2.94
N ALA A 284 7.06 24.77 3.23
CA ALA A 284 6.12 25.82 2.92
C ALA A 284 6.48 27.11 3.68
N GLN A 285 6.28 28.23 3.03
CA GLN A 285 6.36 29.55 3.63
C GLN A 285 5.00 29.95 4.23
N ASP A 286 4.89 31.18 4.70
CA ASP A 286 3.64 31.71 5.25
C ASP A 286 2.48 31.51 4.29
N ALA A 287 1.34 31.09 4.83
CA ALA A 287 0.15 30.88 4.03
C ALA A 287 -0.31 32.19 3.40
N GLN A 288 -0.51 32.18 2.08
CA GLN A 288 -1.06 33.30 1.35
C GLN A 288 -2.39 32.88 0.72
N MET A 289 -3.40 33.70 0.92
CA MET A 289 -4.70 33.53 0.25
C MET A 289 -4.76 34.46 -0.93
N THR A 290 -4.98 33.91 -2.12
CA THR A 290 -5.24 34.70 -3.33
C THR A 290 -6.65 34.39 -3.82
N LEU A 291 -7.49 35.40 -3.92
CA LEU A 291 -8.81 35.31 -4.52
C LEU A 291 -8.73 35.82 -5.96
N THR A 292 -9.08 34.98 -6.90
CA THR A 292 -9.17 35.33 -8.30
C THR A 292 -10.60 35.12 -8.76
N ALA A 293 -11.29 36.19 -9.12
CA ALA A 293 -12.61 36.07 -9.70
C ALA A 293 -12.49 35.61 -11.17
N ASP A 294 -13.24 34.60 -11.53
CA ASP A 294 -13.37 34.09 -12.90
C ASP A 294 -14.06 35.15 -13.82
N ARG A 295 -14.85 36.03 -13.21
CA ARG A 295 -15.58 37.12 -13.89
C ARG A 295 -15.46 38.43 -13.15
N LYS A 296 -15.33 39.51 -13.90
CA LYS A 296 -15.34 40.91 -13.36
C LYS A 296 -16.72 41.39 -12.98
N THR A 297 -17.78 40.75 -13.46
CA THR A 297 -19.18 41.11 -13.22
C THR A 297 -19.96 39.83 -12.94
N CYS A 298 -20.61 39.74 -11.81
CA CYS A 298 -21.54 38.66 -11.46
C CYS A 298 -22.97 39.17 -11.63
N LEU A 299 -23.75 38.48 -12.45
CA LEU A 299 -25.19 38.63 -12.49
C LEU A 299 -25.77 37.49 -11.67
N LEU A 300 -26.41 37.80 -10.56
CA LEU A 300 -26.96 36.87 -9.59
C LEU A 300 -27.85 35.72 -10.14
N TYR A 301 -28.32 35.89 -11.39
CA TYR A 301 -29.15 34.89 -12.09
C TYR A 301 -28.38 34.03 -13.12
N THR A 302 -27.06 34.20 -13.24
CA THR A 302 -26.23 33.46 -14.20
C THR A 302 -25.31 32.45 -13.55
N SER A 303 -25.24 32.42 -12.22
CA SER A 303 -24.48 31.47 -11.44
C SER A 303 -25.14 31.34 -10.06
N ASP A 304 -25.79 30.24 -9.82
CA ASP A 304 -26.28 29.87 -8.48
C ASP A 304 -25.17 29.10 -7.78
N ALA A 305 -24.82 29.50 -6.55
CA ALA A 305 -23.83 28.83 -5.74
C ALA A 305 -24.23 27.38 -5.37
N ALA A 306 -25.42 26.94 -5.75
CA ALA A 306 -25.89 25.57 -5.60
C ALA A 306 -25.65 24.70 -6.85
N ASP A 307 -25.18 25.31 -7.96
CA ASP A 307 -24.96 24.61 -9.23
C ASP A 307 -23.47 24.30 -9.49
N ASP A 308 -22.56 24.68 -8.56
CA ASP A 308 -21.10 24.44 -8.62
C ASP A 308 -20.69 23.25 -7.73
#